data_fe494453ce287948b42a495a1b44e390
#
_entry.id   fe494453ce287948b42a495a1b44e390
#
_cell.length_a   1.000
_cell.length_b   1.000
_cell.length_c   1.000
_cell.angle_alpha   90.00
_cell.angle_beta   90.00
_cell.angle_gamma   90.00
#
_symmetry.space_group_name_H-M   'P 1'
#
loop_
_entity.id
_entity.type
_entity.pdbx_description
1 polymer ?
#
loop_
_entity_poly.entity_id
_entity_poly.type
_entity_poly.pdbx_seq_one_letter_code
_entity_poly.pdbx_strand_id
1 'polypeptide(L)'
;MQALFIGQTYIDVTFITDHMPVGDEKHVADAYAVSFGGNAVTAAFCCAKLGIQPDLIATMANDWLGRMFWDMADRYGISFHPRKVNSSSLSFIMPHDGKRAIVRCRDDQHIHPFPLLNI
;
A
#
# COMPACT_ATOMS: atom_id res chain seq x y z
N MET A 1 -2.16 -5.31 -23.42
CA MET A 1 -2.60 -5.42 -22.00
C MET A 1 -3.28 -6.74 -21.79
N GLN A 2 -2.85 -7.50 -20.79
CA GLN A 2 -3.46 -8.80 -20.44
C GLN A 2 -4.40 -8.68 -19.24
N ALA A 3 -4.10 -7.77 -18.30
CA ALA A 3 -4.93 -7.52 -17.14
C ALA A 3 -4.75 -6.08 -16.68
N LEU A 4 -5.84 -5.45 -16.28
CA LEU A 4 -5.85 -4.10 -15.73
C LEU A 4 -6.56 -4.13 -14.38
N PHE A 5 -5.90 -3.63 -13.35
CA PHE A 5 -6.48 -3.49 -12.01
C PHE A 5 -6.54 -2.01 -11.64
N ILE A 6 -7.65 -1.58 -11.08
CA ILE A 6 -7.89 -0.18 -10.71
C ILE A 6 -8.35 -0.13 -9.27
N GLY A 7 -7.68 0.67 -8.44
CA GLY A 7 -8.06 0.81 -7.04
C GLY A 7 -7.20 1.79 -6.27
N GLN A 8 -7.09 1.53 -4.98
CA GLN A 8 -6.31 2.34 -4.06
C GLN A 8 -5.07 1.58 -3.62
N THR A 9 -4.03 2.33 -3.26
CA THR A 9 -2.85 1.78 -2.62
C THR A 9 -2.90 2.09 -1.12
N TYR A 10 -2.68 1.08 -0.30
CA TYR A 10 -2.48 1.22 1.13
C TYR A 10 -1.08 0.75 1.49
N ILE A 11 -0.36 1.57 2.22
CA ILE A 11 0.93 1.18 2.77
C ILE A 11 0.72 0.91 4.24
N ASP A 12 1.03 -0.33 4.65
CA ASP A 12 0.76 -0.82 5.98
C ASP A 12 2.07 -1.10 6.70
N VAL A 13 2.23 -0.49 7.88
CA VAL A 13 3.33 -0.80 8.79
C VAL A 13 2.75 -1.57 9.96
N THR A 14 3.21 -2.81 10.15
CA THR A 14 2.74 -3.68 11.22
C THR A 14 3.85 -3.83 12.24
N PHE A 15 3.54 -3.53 13.51
CA PHE A 15 4.43 -3.79 14.62
C PHE A 15 3.97 -5.01 15.37
N ILE A 16 4.88 -5.96 15.59
CA ILE A 16 4.62 -7.15 16.40
C ILE A 16 5.03 -6.84 17.83
N THR A 17 4.05 -6.82 18.72
CA THR A 17 4.24 -6.43 20.12
C THR A 17 3.39 -7.31 21.02
N ASP A 18 3.80 -7.47 22.27
CA ASP A 18 3.07 -8.26 23.26
C ASP A 18 1.92 -7.49 23.93
N HIS A 19 1.90 -6.16 23.80
CA HIS A 19 0.81 -5.34 24.32
C HIS A 19 0.74 -4.01 23.60
N MET A 20 -0.39 -3.34 23.74
CA MET A 20 -0.59 -2.00 23.21
C MET A 20 -0.09 -0.97 24.20
N PRO A 21 0.68 0.05 23.77
CA PRO A 21 1.11 1.13 24.69
C PRO A 21 -0.08 1.87 25.26
N VAL A 22 0.03 2.27 26.53
CA VAL A 22 -1.00 3.02 27.25
C VAL A 22 -0.41 4.33 27.76
N GLY A 23 -1.09 5.45 27.50
CA GLY A 23 -0.66 6.76 27.96
C GLY A 23 0.72 7.14 27.41
N ASP A 24 1.64 7.53 28.28
CA ASP A 24 3.00 7.93 27.91
C ASP A 24 3.97 6.76 27.79
N GLU A 25 3.49 5.55 27.74
CA GLU A 25 4.34 4.38 27.66
C GLU A 25 5.13 4.34 26.38
N LYS A 26 6.43 4.08 26.47
CA LYS A 26 7.28 3.75 25.35
C LYS A 26 7.49 2.23 25.34
N HIS A 27 7.10 1.60 24.25
CA HIS A 27 7.25 0.15 24.10
C HIS A 27 8.09 -0.16 22.86
N VAL A 28 9.00 -1.13 23.02
CA VAL A 28 9.83 -1.59 21.90
C VAL A 28 9.19 -2.86 21.35
N ALA A 29 8.78 -2.81 20.09
CA ALA A 29 8.19 -3.97 19.41
C ALA A 29 9.25 -5.04 19.10
N ASP A 30 8.82 -6.29 18.98
CA ASP A 30 9.70 -7.40 18.66
C ASP A 30 10.15 -7.38 17.20
N ALA A 31 9.27 -6.94 16.31
CA ALA A 31 9.52 -6.90 14.88
C ALA A 31 8.56 -5.94 14.20
N TYR A 32 8.86 -5.61 12.96
CA TYR A 32 7.93 -4.87 12.10
C TYR A 32 7.95 -5.44 10.69
N ALA A 33 6.90 -5.15 9.94
CA ALA A 33 6.81 -5.46 8.53
C ALA A 33 6.14 -4.27 7.79
N VAL A 34 6.57 -4.04 6.57
CA VAL A 34 5.94 -3.10 5.66
C VAL A 34 5.33 -3.88 4.52
N SER A 35 4.06 -3.64 4.24
CA SER A 35 3.36 -4.30 3.15
C SER A 35 2.53 -3.29 2.38
N PHE A 36 2.18 -3.68 1.16
CA PHE A 36 1.34 -2.87 0.29
C PHE A 36 0.00 -3.59 0.11
N GLY A 37 -1.09 -2.87 0.28
CA GLY A 37 -2.42 -3.43 0.25
C GLY A 37 -3.37 -2.65 -0.65
N GLY A 38 -4.62 -3.03 -0.54
CA GLY A 38 -5.68 -2.63 -1.45
C GLY A 38 -5.98 -3.76 -2.42
N ASN A 39 -7.25 -3.94 -2.75
CA ASN A 39 -7.67 -5.10 -3.54
C ASN A 39 -7.00 -5.14 -4.92
N ALA A 40 -6.90 -4.00 -5.59
CA ALA A 40 -6.27 -3.93 -6.91
C ALA A 40 -4.77 -4.20 -6.84
N VAL A 41 -4.10 -3.67 -5.82
CA VAL A 41 -2.66 -3.88 -5.60
C VAL A 41 -2.38 -5.35 -5.35
N THR A 42 -3.13 -5.97 -4.46
CA THR A 42 -2.99 -7.41 -4.15
C THR A 42 -3.21 -8.27 -5.41
N ALA A 43 -4.25 -7.95 -6.18
CA ALA A 43 -4.54 -8.68 -7.42
C ALA A 43 -3.42 -8.53 -8.44
N ALA A 44 -2.88 -7.33 -8.60
CA ALA A 44 -1.77 -7.08 -9.53
C ALA A 44 -0.51 -7.85 -9.14
N PHE A 45 -0.16 -7.89 -7.86
CA PHE A 45 0.98 -8.66 -7.38
C PHE A 45 0.79 -10.15 -7.58
N CYS A 46 -0.40 -10.68 -7.30
CA CYS A 46 -0.71 -12.09 -7.56
C CYS A 46 -0.57 -12.43 -9.04
N CYS A 47 -1.09 -11.57 -9.91
CA CYS A 47 -1.00 -11.71 -11.35
C CYS A 47 0.46 -11.74 -11.82
N ALA A 48 1.28 -10.82 -11.31
CA ALA A 48 2.69 -10.73 -11.62
C ALA A 48 3.44 -12.00 -11.19
N LYS A 49 3.14 -12.55 -10.04
CA LYS A 49 3.75 -13.78 -9.55
C LYS A 49 3.37 -14.99 -10.40
N LEU A 50 2.26 -14.94 -11.10
CA LEU A 50 1.84 -15.98 -12.04
C LEU A 50 2.44 -15.81 -13.45
N GLY A 51 3.35 -14.86 -13.62
CA GLY A 51 4.06 -14.64 -14.87
C GLY A 51 3.32 -13.75 -15.88
N ILE A 52 2.22 -13.13 -15.47
CA ILE A 52 1.48 -12.18 -16.30
C ILE A 52 1.93 -10.78 -15.93
N GLN A 53 2.15 -9.92 -16.91
CA GLN A 53 2.50 -8.53 -16.64
C GLN A 53 1.23 -7.68 -16.58
N PRO A 54 0.77 -7.30 -15.38
CA PRO A 54 -0.45 -6.51 -15.24
C PRO A 54 -0.17 -5.02 -15.39
N ASP A 55 -1.22 -4.29 -15.76
CA ASP A 55 -1.30 -2.85 -15.62
C ASP A 55 -2.08 -2.51 -14.35
N LEU A 56 -1.60 -1.57 -13.58
CA LEU A 56 -2.19 -1.14 -12.31
C LEU A 56 -2.39 0.38 -12.29
N ILE A 57 -3.62 0.81 -12.08
CA ILE A 57 -3.94 2.19 -11.75
C ILE A 57 -4.29 2.23 -10.26
N ALA A 58 -3.48 2.90 -9.47
CA ALA A 58 -3.72 3.01 -8.03
C ALA A 58 -3.21 4.36 -7.52
N THR A 59 -3.71 4.78 -6.37
CA THR A 59 -3.34 6.06 -5.78
C THR A 59 -1.91 6.05 -5.29
N MET A 60 -1.19 7.15 -5.53
CA MET A 60 0.18 7.32 -5.09
C MET A 60 0.59 8.78 -5.09
N ALA A 61 1.27 9.19 -4.03
CA ALA A 61 1.86 10.52 -3.94
C ALA A 61 3.34 10.49 -4.33
N ASN A 62 3.88 11.65 -4.66
CA ASN A 62 5.31 11.80 -4.88
C ASN A 62 6.02 12.06 -3.54
N ASP A 63 6.02 11.06 -2.69
CA ASP A 63 6.64 11.08 -1.37
C ASP A 63 7.50 9.82 -1.17
N TRP A 64 8.12 9.68 0.00
CA TRP A 64 8.99 8.53 0.29
C TRP A 64 8.24 7.19 0.19
N LEU A 65 7.00 7.17 0.65
CA LEU A 65 6.16 5.97 0.60
C LEU A 65 5.84 5.61 -0.86
N GLY A 66 5.55 6.62 -1.68
CA GLY A 66 5.28 6.43 -3.08
C GLY A 66 6.48 5.86 -3.83
N ARG A 67 7.68 6.33 -3.53
CA ARG A 67 8.91 5.82 -4.14
C ARG A 67 9.16 4.37 -3.78
N MET A 68 8.89 4.01 -2.53
CA MET A 68 9.02 2.63 -2.07
C MET A 68 8.07 1.71 -2.82
N PHE A 69 6.84 2.14 -3.04
CA PHE A 69 5.87 1.38 -3.82
C PHE A 69 6.30 1.24 -5.29
N TRP A 70 6.76 2.33 -5.91
CA TRP A 70 7.27 2.30 -7.28
C TRP A 70 8.38 1.26 -7.47
N ASP A 71 9.34 1.25 -6.55
CA ASP A 71 10.44 0.30 -6.57
C ASP A 71 9.93 -1.14 -6.51
N MET A 72 8.96 -1.39 -5.65
CA MET A 72 8.35 -2.71 -5.53
C MET A 72 7.60 -3.12 -6.79
N ALA A 73 6.81 -2.22 -7.38
CA ALA A 73 6.08 -2.49 -8.61
C ALA A 73 7.04 -2.84 -9.76
N ASP A 74 8.14 -2.10 -9.89
CA ASP A 74 9.15 -2.37 -10.91
C ASP A 74 9.77 -3.74 -10.74
N ARG A 75 10.10 -4.13 -9.51
CA ARG A 75 10.72 -5.42 -9.22
C ARG A 75 9.83 -6.60 -9.60
N TYR A 76 8.52 -6.43 -9.50
CA TYR A 76 7.55 -7.50 -9.83
C TYR A 76 7.03 -7.43 -11.25
N GLY A 77 7.51 -6.49 -12.06
CA GLY A 77 7.07 -6.38 -13.46
C GLY A 77 5.65 -5.84 -13.62
N ILE A 78 5.21 -5.01 -12.69
CA ILE A 78 3.90 -4.35 -12.74
C ILE A 78 4.05 -3.03 -13.47
N SER A 79 3.26 -2.82 -14.54
CA SER A 79 3.18 -1.53 -15.21
C SER A 79 2.28 -0.61 -14.41
N PHE A 80 2.89 0.25 -13.61
CA PHE A 80 2.17 1.11 -12.68
C PHE A 80 1.89 2.48 -13.28
N HIS A 81 0.61 2.89 -13.21
CA HIS A 81 0.10 4.16 -13.71
C HIS A 81 -0.54 4.90 -12.53
N PRO A 82 0.20 5.78 -11.84
CA PRO A 82 -0.31 6.36 -10.61
C PRO A 82 -1.47 7.32 -10.85
N ARG A 83 -2.49 7.19 -10.02
CA ARG A 83 -3.47 8.23 -9.80
C ARG A 83 -2.92 9.12 -8.71
N LYS A 84 -2.40 10.28 -9.08
CA LYS A 84 -1.66 11.13 -8.16
C LYS A 84 -2.56 11.69 -7.07
N VAL A 85 -2.05 11.66 -5.85
CA VAL A 85 -2.68 12.25 -4.66
C VAL A 85 -1.62 13.08 -3.93
N ASN A 86 -2.04 13.92 -2.98
CA ASN A 86 -1.13 14.82 -2.28
C ASN A 86 -0.26 14.10 -1.25
N SER A 87 -0.79 13.04 -0.62
CA SER A 87 -0.03 12.21 0.30
C SER A 87 -0.44 10.76 0.14
N SER A 88 0.50 9.85 0.30
CA SER A 88 0.22 8.42 0.25
C SER A 88 -0.55 7.98 1.49
N SER A 89 -1.45 7.00 1.33
CA SER A 89 -2.16 6.41 2.45
C SER A 89 -1.21 5.56 3.29
N LEU A 90 -1.29 5.72 4.61
CA LEU A 90 -0.42 5.00 5.54
C LEU A 90 -1.25 4.49 6.71
N SER A 91 -1.00 3.23 7.08
CA SER A 91 -1.64 2.62 8.24
C SER A 91 -0.60 2.06 9.19
N PHE A 92 -0.80 2.26 10.47
CA PHE A 92 -0.11 1.51 11.50
C PHE A 92 -1.03 0.44 12.02
N ILE A 93 -0.53 -0.79 12.09
CA ILE A 93 -1.30 -1.96 12.50
C ILE A 93 -0.56 -2.63 13.65
N MET A 94 -1.28 -2.86 14.74
CA MET A 94 -0.75 -3.59 15.91
C MET A 94 -1.68 -4.75 16.23
N PRO A 95 -1.34 -5.98 15.79
CA PRO A 95 -2.10 -7.16 16.13
C PRO A 95 -1.80 -7.61 17.56
N HIS A 96 -2.82 -8.04 18.29
CA HIS A 96 -2.68 -8.56 19.63
C HIS A 96 -3.89 -9.43 20.00
N ASP A 97 -3.66 -10.65 20.49
CA ASP A 97 -4.71 -11.57 20.93
C ASP A 97 -5.85 -11.78 19.93
N GLY A 98 -5.51 -12.02 18.67
CA GLY A 98 -6.51 -12.23 17.61
C GLY A 98 -7.27 -10.98 17.20
N LYS A 99 -6.92 -9.82 17.76
CA LYS A 99 -7.47 -8.51 17.43
C LYS A 99 -6.39 -7.64 16.82
N ARG A 100 -6.78 -6.51 16.26
CA ARG A 100 -5.81 -5.53 15.75
C ARG A 100 -6.32 -4.11 15.96
N ALA A 101 -5.41 -3.23 16.35
CA ALA A 101 -5.65 -1.81 16.32
C ALA A 101 -5.02 -1.23 15.06
N ILE A 102 -5.76 -0.35 14.38
CA ILE A 102 -5.33 0.29 13.15
C ILE A 102 -5.51 1.79 13.27
N VAL A 103 -4.44 2.52 12.95
CA VAL A 103 -4.51 3.98 12.76
C VAL A 103 -4.14 4.26 11.32
N ARG A 104 -5.02 4.92 10.58
CA ARG A 104 -4.86 5.12 9.15
C ARG A 104 -4.99 6.58 8.76
N CYS A 105 -4.02 7.08 8.00
CA CYS A 105 -4.14 8.30 7.23
C CYS A 105 -4.55 7.94 5.80
N ARG A 106 -5.67 8.47 5.34
CA ARG A 106 -6.15 8.22 3.98
C ARG A 106 -5.65 9.27 3.02
N ASP A 107 -5.54 8.88 1.76
CA ASP A 107 -5.26 9.81 0.69
C ASP A 107 -6.51 10.62 0.30
N ASP A 108 -6.32 11.58 -0.59
CA ASP A 108 -7.37 12.48 -1.09
C ASP A 108 -7.77 12.12 -2.53
N GLN A 109 -7.82 10.84 -2.87
CA GLN A 109 -8.00 10.33 -4.22
C GLN A 109 -9.21 10.89 -4.96
N HIS A 110 -10.27 11.22 -4.24
CA HIS A 110 -11.55 11.63 -4.83
C HIS A 110 -11.51 12.99 -5.54
N ILE A 111 -10.47 13.77 -5.32
CA ILE A 111 -10.32 15.09 -5.96
C ILE A 111 -9.30 15.08 -7.11
N HIS A 112 -8.73 13.94 -7.44
CA HIS A 112 -7.71 13.83 -8.47
C HIS A 112 -8.19 12.98 -9.66
N PRO A 113 -7.81 13.33 -10.89
CA PRO A 113 -8.22 12.59 -12.07
C PRO A 113 -7.47 11.27 -12.21
N PHE A 114 -8.04 10.36 -12.99
CA PHE A 114 -7.33 9.17 -13.41
C PHE A 114 -6.26 9.51 -14.44
N PRO A 115 -5.14 8.74 -14.49
CA PRO A 115 -4.14 8.91 -15.52
C PRO A 115 -4.68 8.49 -16.88
N LEU A 116 -4.10 9.07 -17.93
CA LEU A 116 -4.35 8.61 -19.30
C LEU A 116 -3.53 7.34 -19.55
N LEU A 117 -4.17 6.31 -20.09
CA LEU A 117 -3.52 5.10 -20.51
C LEU A 117 -3.43 5.06 -22.02
N ASN A 118 -2.25 4.74 -22.50
CA ASN A 118 -2.01 4.49 -23.92
C ASN A 118 -1.88 2.98 -24.11
N ILE A 119 -3.01 2.35 -24.39
CA ILE A 119 -3.11 0.90 -24.54
C ILE A 119 -3.64 0.50 -25.90
#